data_d1c1be2fa9c51124ebdf9c1db7c5993b
#
_entry.id   d1c1be2fa9c51124ebdf9c1db7c5993b
#
_cell.length_a   1.000
_cell.length_b   1.000
_cell.length_c   1.000
_cell.angle_alpha   90.00
_cell.angle_beta   90.00
_cell.angle_gamma   90.00
#
_symmetry.space_group_name_H-M   'P 1'
#
loop_
_entity.id
_entity.type
_entity.pdbx_description
1 polymer ?
#
loop_
_entity_poly.entity_id
_entity_poly.type
_entity_poly.pdbx_seq_one_letter_code
_entity_poly.pdbx_strand_id
1 'polypeptide(L)'
;MDKVTKLFDCHSHWGTKRGYLFRTEAELAQQEKVWKTKATFWSEDEMADYFRQNNVRTILDLSFTKFLPIEEIRAHHDYAFEFQRKHPDVVFGHWLQFDPRRALEAIREFDRALRADAGFVGLCVNGQVLGIPPSDPCWDPLYQLAIEAGRPIMILTGLTGIGQGLPGGKGIVLDHAHPRHIDAVAARFPQLRILAARPAYPWQDDMLAVLAHKPNVSYELHGWGPRQYSPALKKAIAGRLADRVMFGCDFPVLRYEKVMADWNAEGYSREVLEKVLYRNAETYFGEN
;
A
#
# COMPACT_ATOMS: atom_id res chain seq x y z
N MET A 1 6.15 22.29 19.94
CA MET A 1 5.02 22.16 18.98
C MET A 1 4.21 20.94 19.37
N ASP A 2 2.89 21.07 19.47
CA ASP A 2 2.04 19.92 19.73
C ASP A 2 2.15 18.93 18.58
N LYS A 3 2.34 17.65 18.94
CA LYS A 3 2.50 16.57 17.96
C LYS A 3 1.19 16.32 17.20
N VAL A 4 1.28 16.04 15.92
CA VAL A 4 0.14 15.51 15.15
C VAL A 4 -0.13 14.09 15.65
N THR A 5 -1.36 13.82 16.07
CA THR A 5 -1.75 12.54 16.66
C THR A 5 -2.73 11.74 15.79
N LYS A 6 -3.42 12.40 14.86
CA LYS A 6 -4.34 11.74 13.91
C LYS A 6 -3.54 11.17 12.75
N LEU A 7 -3.80 9.90 12.40
CA LEU A 7 -3.15 9.21 11.29
C LEU A 7 -4.19 8.60 10.35
N PHE A 8 -3.98 8.78 9.05
CA PHE A 8 -4.63 7.99 8.01
C PHE A 8 -3.55 7.17 7.30
N ASP A 9 -3.54 5.89 7.56
CA ASP A 9 -2.56 4.96 7.02
C ASP A 9 -3.07 4.34 5.72
N CYS A 10 -2.47 4.72 4.60
CA CYS A 10 -2.90 4.27 3.28
C CYS A 10 -2.47 2.84 2.96
N HIS A 11 -1.54 2.25 3.71
CA HIS A 11 -1.09 0.89 3.48
C HIS A 11 -0.49 0.24 4.72
N SER A 12 -1.19 -0.76 5.21
CA SER A 12 -0.72 -1.72 6.19
C SER A 12 -1.19 -3.12 5.87
N HIS A 13 -0.61 -4.11 6.53
CA HIS A 13 -1.00 -5.51 6.41
C HIS A 13 -1.75 -6.00 7.65
N TRP A 14 -2.05 -7.29 7.66
CA TRP A 14 -2.72 -7.93 8.77
C TRP A 14 -1.73 -8.37 9.85
N GLY A 15 -2.04 -8.07 11.10
CA GLY A 15 -1.32 -8.59 12.27
C GLY A 15 -1.90 -9.90 12.80
N THR A 16 -2.99 -10.40 12.24
CA THR A 16 -3.62 -11.66 12.66
C THR A 16 -3.05 -12.85 11.87
N LYS A 17 -3.05 -14.04 12.48
CA LYS A 17 -2.60 -15.25 11.80
C LYS A 17 -3.44 -15.57 10.55
N ARG A 18 -4.75 -15.31 10.60
CA ARG A 18 -5.67 -15.53 9.47
C ARG A 18 -5.45 -14.56 8.33
N GLY A 19 -5.19 -13.30 8.62
CA GLY A 19 -4.97 -12.26 7.60
C GLY A 19 -3.54 -12.23 7.05
N TYR A 20 -2.56 -12.74 7.79
CA TYR A 20 -1.14 -12.78 7.39
C TYR A 20 -0.82 -14.10 6.68
N LEU A 21 -1.39 -14.26 5.50
CA LEU A 21 -1.36 -15.50 4.71
C LEU A 21 0.02 -15.86 4.16
N PHE A 22 0.22 -17.14 3.80
CA PHE A 22 1.39 -17.67 3.09
C PHE A 22 2.74 -17.42 3.76
N ARG A 23 2.76 -17.48 5.06
CA ARG A 23 3.99 -17.50 5.82
C ARG A 23 4.16 -18.87 6.44
N THR A 24 4.93 -19.71 5.76
CA THR A 24 5.44 -20.93 6.36
C THR A 24 6.42 -20.58 7.49
N GLU A 25 6.68 -21.50 8.39
CA GLU A 25 7.69 -21.29 9.45
C GLU A 25 9.06 -20.91 8.86
N ALA A 26 9.43 -21.50 7.72
CA ALA A 26 10.67 -21.19 7.02
C ALA A 26 10.67 -19.76 6.46
N GLU A 27 9.56 -19.30 5.88
CA GLU A 27 9.43 -17.91 5.38
C GLU A 27 9.43 -16.90 6.52
N LEU A 28 8.76 -17.21 7.65
CA LEU A 28 8.78 -16.35 8.83
C LEU A 28 10.19 -16.26 9.43
N ALA A 29 10.90 -17.36 9.54
CA ALA A 29 12.30 -17.38 10.02
C ALA A 29 13.22 -16.57 9.08
N GLN A 30 13.03 -16.68 7.75
CA GLN A 30 13.78 -15.89 6.79
C GLN A 30 13.45 -14.39 6.90
N GLN A 31 12.19 -14.04 7.06
CA GLN A 31 11.76 -12.66 7.29
C GLN A 31 12.41 -12.08 8.55
N GLU A 32 12.38 -12.81 9.66
CA GLU A 32 13.00 -12.39 10.91
C GLU A 32 14.50 -12.14 10.75
N LYS A 33 15.21 -13.01 10.00
CA LYS A 33 16.63 -12.85 9.72
C LYS A 33 16.94 -11.60 8.90
N VAL A 34 16.13 -11.31 7.86
CA VAL A 34 16.37 -10.20 6.92
C VAL A 34 15.90 -8.87 7.49
N TRP A 35 14.71 -8.84 8.05
CA TRP A 35 14.09 -7.60 8.54
C TRP A 35 14.37 -7.33 10.02
N LYS A 36 14.99 -8.30 10.71
CA LYS A 36 15.29 -8.26 12.16
C LYS A 36 14.04 -7.97 13.00
N THR A 37 12.90 -8.45 12.53
CA THR A 37 11.59 -8.27 13.17
C THR A 37 10.91 -9.63 13.25
N LYS A 38 10.58 -10.05 14.46
CA LYS A 38 9.84 -11.30 14.69
C LYS A 38 8.37 -11.08 14.36
N ALA A 39 7.80 -11.97 13.56
CA ALA A 39 6.37 -12.00 13.33
C ALA A 39 5.64 -12.36 14.63
N THR A 40 4.78 -11.47 15.10
CA THR A 40 3.86 -11.73 16.21
C THR A 40 2.45 -11.64 15.69
N PHE A 41 1.62 -12.61 16.06
CA PHE A 41 0.22 -12.62 15.67
C PHE A 41 -0.66 -12.18 16.84
N TRP A 42 -1.61 -11.34 16.54
CA TRP A 42 -2.59 -10.76 17.45
C TRP A 42 -3.97 -11.35 17.15
N SER A 43 -4.86 -11.26 18.11
CA SER A 43 -6.28 -11.40 17.82
C SER A 43 -6.77 -10.19 17.02
N GLU A 44 -7.95 -10.30 16.44
CA GLU A 44 -8.58 -9.22 15.67
C GLU A 44 -8.85 -8.00 16.55
N ASP A 45 -9.37 -8.21 17.77
CA ASP A 45 -9.67 -7.14 18.70
C ASP A 45 -8.39 -6.44 19.20
N GLU A 46 -7.34 -7.19 19.53
CA GLU A 46 -6.03 -6.62 19.90
C GLU A 46 -5.43 -5.76 18.77
N MET A 47 -5.56 -6.20 17.51
CA MET A 47 -5.11 -5.43 16.36
C MET A 47 -5.92 -4.12 16.21
N ALA A 48 -7.24 -4.18 16.33
CA ALA A 48 -8.09 -3.00 16.26
C ALA A 48 -7.81 -2.04 17.42
N ASP A 49 -7.60 -2.54 18.64
CA ASP A 49 -7.25 -1.72 19.80
C ASP A 49 -5.87 -1.04 19.65
N TYR A 50 -4.92 -1.70 19.02
CA TYR A 50 -3.63 -1.09 18.70
C TYR A 50 -3.79 0.09 17.73
N PHE A 51 -4.65 -0.04 16.71
CA PHE A 51 -4.95 1.09 15.82
C PHE A 51 -5.63 2.24 16.57
N ARG A 52 -6.58 1.96 17.47
CA ARG A 52 -7.23 2.98 18.33
C ARG A 52 -6.23 3.71 19.22
N GLN A 53 -5.35 2.97 19.88
CA GLN A 53 -4.32 3.53 20.77
C GLN A 53 -3.38 4.49 20.04
N ASN A 54 -3.14 4.25 18.76
CA ASN A 54 -2.31 5.11 17.91
C ASN A 54 -3.11 6.17 17.14
N ASN A 55 -4.43 6.26 17.35
CA ASN A 55 -5.33 7.16 16.63
C ASN A 55 -5.21 7.02 15.10
N VAL A 56 -5.19 5.78 14.63
CA VAL A 56 -4.99 5.42 13.24
C VAL A 56 -6.30 4.95 12.62
N ARG A 57 -6.57 5.45 11.43
CA ARG A 57 -7.51 4.86 10.49
C ARG A 57 -6.72 4.28 9.32
N THR A 58 -6.86 3.00 9.02
CA THR A 58 -5.98 2.29 8.09
C THR A 58 -6.70 1.65 6.91
N ILE A 59 -5.99 1.52 5.80
CA ILE A 59 -6.35 0.67 4.66
C ILE A 59 -5.45 -0.57 4.71
N LEU A 60 -6.07 -1.76 4.81
CA LEU A 60 -5.35 -3.03 4.89
C LEU A 60 -5.18 -3.66 3.51
N ASP A 61 -3.97 -4.14 3.22
CA ASP A 61 -3.65 -4.82 1.97
C ASP A 61 -3.82 -6.34 2.10
N LEU A 62 -4.58 -6.91 1.18
CA LEU A 62 -4.79 -8.35 1.02
C LEU A 62 -3.75 -8.97 0.08
N SER A 63 -2.48 -8.63 0.28
CA SER A 63 -1.38 -8.82 -0.68
C SER A 63 -1.11 -10.26 -1.11
N PHE A 64 -1.40 -11.23 -0.27
CA PHE A 64 -1.12 -12.64 -0.58
C PHE A 64 -2.28 -13.37 -1.26
N THR A 65 -3.46 -12.78 -1.30
CA THR A 65 -4.64 -13.39 -1.91
C THR A 65 -4.48 -13.67 -3.40
N LYS A 66 -3.69 -12.85 -4.13
CA LYS A 66 -3.46 -13.00 -5.58
C LYS A 66 -2.95 -14.38 -6.04
N PHE A 67 -2.38 -15.18 -5.14
CA PHE A 67 -1.88 -16.52 -5.44
C PHE A 67 -2.90 -17.63 -5.20
N LEU A 68 -4.05 -17.30 -4.59
CA LEU A 68 -5.05 -18.28 -4.19
C LEU A 68 -6.03 -18.66 -5.30
N PRO A 69 -6.68 -19.81 -5.20
CA PRO A 69 -7.91 -20.09 -5.91
C PRO A 69 -8.97 -19.03 -5.60
N ILE A 70 -9.85 -18.76 -6.56
CA ILE A 70 -10.81 -17.66 -6.44
C ILE A 70 -11.76 -17.82 -5.24
N GLU A 71 -12.11 -19.05 -4.88
CA GLU A 71 -13.00 -19.33 -3.75
C GLU A 71 -12.33 -18.96 -2.41
N GLU A 72 -11.03 -19.19 -2.32
CA GLU A 72 -10.25 -18.80 -1.14
C GLU A 72 -10.06 -17.28 -1.10
N ILE A 73 -9.84 -16.63 -2.26
CA ILE A 73 -9.83 -15.16 -2.36
C ILE A 73 -11.13 -14.58 -1.80
N ARG A 74 -12.27 -15.10 -2.22
CA ARG A 74 -13.60 -14.68 -1.74
C ARG A 74 -13.73 -14.83 -0.23
N ALA A 75 -13.33 -15.97 0.31
CA ALA A 75 -13.40 -16.21 1.74
C ALA A 75 -12.53 -15.22 2.55
N HIS A 76 -11.38 -14.79 1.99
CA HIS A 76 -10.55 -13.77 2.61
C HIS A 76 -11.11 -12.36 2.45
N HIS A 77 -11.70 -12.03 1.31
CA HIS A 77 -12.42 -10.77 1.14
C HIS A 77 -13.59 -10.67 2.12
N ASP A 78 -14.40 -11.71 2.25
CA ASP A 78 -15.54 -11.74 3.18
C ASP A 78 -15.07 -11.56 4.63
N TYR A 79 -13.97 -12.22 5.01
CA TYR A 79 -13.36 -12.05 6.31
C TYR A 79 -12.89 -10.59 6.54
N ALA A 80 -12.22 -10.00 5.57
CA ALA A 80 -11.74 -8.63 5.66
C ALA A 80 -12.90 -7.63 5.79
N PHE A 81 -13.96 -7.82 5.02
CA PHE A 81 -15.13 -6.96 5.06
C PHE A 81 -15.94 -7.12 6.35
N GLU A 82 -16.00 -8.33 6.91
CA GLU A 82 -16.57 -8.55 8.23
C GLU A 82 -15.78 -7.83 9.32
N PHE A 83 -14.46 -7.93 9.29
CA PHE A 83 -13.58 -7.23 10.22
C PHE A 83 -13.76 -5.71 10.14
N GLN A 84 -13.86 -5.14 8.94
CA GLN A 84 -14.13 -3.71 8.76
C GLN A 84 -15.49 -3.30 9.33
N ARG A 85 -16.56 -4.09 9.08
CA ARG A 85 -17.88 -3.81 9.65
C ARG A 85 -17.89 -3.85 11.18
N LYS A 86 -17.04 -4.68 11.77
CA LYS A 86 -16.86 -4.77 13.23
C LYS A 86 -16.05 -3.60 13.80
N HIS A 87 -15.09 -3.07 13.02
CA HIS A 87 -14.17 -2.03 13.44
C HIS A 87 -14.10 -0.83 12.46
N PRO A 88 -15.25 -0.19 12.12
CA PRO A 88 -15.31 0.86 11.10
C PRO A 88 -14.60 2.15 11.51
N ASP A 89 -14.35 2.31 12.79
CA ASP A 89 -13.63 3.44 13.38
C ASP A 89 -12.13 3.44 13.06
N VAL A 90 -11.53 2.25 12.86
CA VAL A 90 -10.10 2.11 12.61
C VAL A 90 -9.77 1.50 11.24
N VAL A 91 -10.68 0.77 10.60
CA VAL A 91 -10.48 0.22 9.26
C VAL A 91 -11.31 1.02 8.26
N PHE A 92 -10.62 1.79 7.41
CA PHE A 92 -11.27 2.54 6.36
C PHE A 92 -11.67 1.65 5.19
N GLY A 93 -10.82 0.68 4.83
CA GLY A 93 -11.05 -0.23 3.73
C GLY A 93 -9.90 -1.16 3.44
N HIS A 94 -9.96 -1.77 2.26
CA HIS A 94 -8.99 -2.79 1.84
C HIS A 94 -8.50 -2.54 0.41
N TRP A 95 -7.21 -2.82 0.17
CA TRP A 95 -6.67 -3.01 -1.16
C TRP A 95 -6.85 -4.47 -1.59
N LEU A 96 -7.49 -4.68 -2.74
CA LEU A 96 -7.62 -6.02 -3.32
C LEU A 96 -6.44 -6.30 -4.26
N GLN A 97 -5.97 -7.54 -4.27
CA GLN A 97 -4.90 -7.98 -5.18
C GLN A 97 -5.34 -9.19 -5.98
N PHE A 98 -5.09 -9.13 -7.28
CA PHE A 98 -5.37 -10.22 -8.23
C PHE A 98 -4.17 -10.51 -9.13
N ASP A 99 -4.14 -11.72 -9.67
CA ASP A 99 -3.25 -12.07 -10.76
C ASP A 99 -3.91 -11.62 -12.09
N PRO A 100 -3.30 -10.73 -12.87
CA PRO A 100 -3.90 -10.19 -14.10
C PRO A 100 -4.10 -11.28 -15.17
N ARG A 101 -3.38 -12.40 -15.10
CA ARG A 101 -3.59 -13.55 -15.99
C ARG A 101 -4.94 -14.24 -15.77
N ARG A 102 -5.59 -13.96 -14.65
CA ARG A 102 -6.91 -14.45 -14.24
C ARG A 102 -7.96 -13.33 -14.27
N ALA A 103 -7.88 -12.46 -15.29
CA ALA A 103 -8.67 -11.22 -15.35
C ALA A 103 -10.19 -11.45 -15.22
N LEU A 104 -10.75 -12.48 -15.84
CA LEU A 104 -12.20 -12.76 -15.73
C LEU A 104 -12.65 -13.10 -14.30
N GLU A 105 -11.84 -13.85 -13.58
CA GLU A 105 -12.13 -14.17 -12.18
C GLU A 105 -11.98 -12.93 -11.30
N ALA A 106 -10.94 -12.14 -11.54
CA ALA A 106 -10.69 -10.88 -10.86
C ALA A 106 -11.84 -9.88 -11.06
N ILE A 107 -12.32 -9.69 -12.29
CA ILE A 107 -13.43 -8.80 -12.63
C ILE A 107 -14.71 -9.25 -11.88
N ARG A 108 -15.04 -10.54 -11.93
CA ARG A 108 -16.25 -11.06 -11.25
C ARG A 108 -16.19 -10.87 -9.75
N GLU A 109 -15.02 -11.08 -9.16
CA GLU A 109 -14.85 -10.90 -7.71
C GLU A 109 -14.84 -9.43 -7.31
N PHE A 110 -14.24 -8.56 -8.11
CA PHE A 110 -14.28 -7.13 -7.92
C PHE A 110 -15.73 -6.61 -7.97
N ASP A 111 -16.51 -7.03 -8.99
CA ASP A 111 -17.92 -6.68 -9.10
C ASP A 111 -18.75 -7.19 -7.91
N ARG A 112 -18.44 -8.40 -7.42
CA ARG A 112 -19.08 -8.92 -6.22
C ARG A 112 -18.80 -8.05 -5.00
N ALA A 113 -17.55 -7.70 -4.79
CA ALA A 113 -17.12 -6.85 -3.69
C ALA A 113 -17.74 -5.45 -3.77
N LEU A 114 -17.84 -4.89 -4.97
CA LEU A 114 -18.46 -3.58 -5.20
C LEU A 114 -19.98 -3.60 -4.86
N ARG A 115 -20.69 -4.64 -5.25
CA ARG A 115 -22.13 -4.78 -4.96
C ARG A 115 -22.42 -5.08 -3.50
N ALA A 116 -21.49 -5.71 -2.80
CA ALA A 116 -21.65 -6.03 -1.39
C ALA A 116 -21.49 -4.80 -0.47
N ASP A 117 -21.27 -3.62 -1.05
CA ASP A 117 -20.92 -2.39 -0.32
C ASP A 117 -19.82 -2.66 0.73
N ALA A 118 -18.89 -3.48 0.31
CA ALA A 118 -17.85 -3.98 1.17
C ALA A 118 -16.66 -3.04 1.00
N GLY A 119 -16.38 -2.24 1.94
CA GLY A 119 -15.38 -1.18 2.04
C GLY A 119 -13.99 -1.44 1.47
N PHE A 120 -13.86 -1.87 0.21
CA PHE A 120 -12.58 -1.86 -0.47
C PHE A 120 -12.37 -0.50 -1.16
N VAL A 121 -11.11 -0.08 -1.20
CA VAL A 121 -10.75 1.24 -1.75
C VAL A 121 -10.30 1.16 -3.20
N GLY A 122 -9.73 0.04 -3.62
CA GLY A 122 -9.22 -0.13 -4.99
C GLY A 122 -8.35 -1.38 -5.13
N LEU A 123 -7.55 -1.42 -6.18
CA LEU A 123 -6.63 -2.52 -6.47
C LEU A 123 -5.20 -2.17 -6.09
N CYS A 124 -4.45 -3.14 -5.57
CA CYS A 124 -3.00 -3.03 -5.39
C CYS A 124 -2.28 -3.93 -6.40
N VAL A 125 -1.39 -3.33 -7.18
CA VAL A 125 -0.58 -3.96 -8.22
C VAL A 125 0.81 -4.22 -7.70
N ASN A 126 1.15 -5.49 -7.52
CA ASN A 126 2.48 -5.93 -7.08
C ASN A 126 3.18 -6.70 -8.22
N GLY A 127 3.58 -5.97 -9.25
CA GLY A 127 4.12 -6.53 -10.49
C GLY A 127 5.42 -7.32 -10.28
N GLN A 128 6.31 -6.85 -9.42
CA GLN A 128 7.59 -7.52 -9.16
C GLN A 128 7.42 -8.92 -8.54
N VAL A 129 6.43 -9.12 -7.67
CA VAL A 129 6.18 -10.42 -7.01
C VAL A 129 5.45 -11.38 -7.96
N LEU A 130 4.64 -10.87 -8.87
CA LEU A 130 3.98 -11.67 -9.90
C LEU A 130 4.89 -11.95 -11.11
N GLY A 131 6.02 -11.27 -11.22
CA GLY A 131 6.91 -11.35 -12.37
C GLY A 131 6.35 -10.67 -13.63
N ILE A 132 5.41 -9.73 -13.45
CA ILE A 132 4.69 -9.03 -14.54
C ILE A 132 4.78 -7.53 -14.25
N PRO A 133 5.55 -6.75 -15.05
CA PRO A 133 5.66 -5.32 -14.79
C PRO A 133 4.30 -4.61 -14.90
N PRO A 134 4.03 -3.58 -14.11
CA PRO A 134 2.74 -2.88 -14.13
C PRO A 134 2.34 -2.33 -15.50
N SER A 135 3.30 -2.03 -16.38
CA SER A 135 3.04 -1.56 -17.74
C SER A 135 2.69 -2.65 -18.75
N ASP A 136 2.76 -3.93 -18.36
CA ASP A 136 2.36 -5.04 -19.22
C ASP A 136 0.87 -4.94 -19.55
N PRO A 137 0.47 -5.12 -20.84
CA PRO A 137 -0.93 -5.03 -21.25
C PRO A 137 -1.89 -6.01 -20.57
N CYS A 138 -1.39 -7.08 -19.95
CA CYS A 138 -2.25 -8.02 -19.24
C CYS A 138 -2.95 -7.38 -18.02
N TRP A 139 -2.44 -6.26 -17.50
CA TRP A 139 -3.08 -5.47 -16.45
C TRP A 139 -4.22 -4.58 -16.96
N ASP A 140 -4.27 -4.26 -18.27
CA ASP A 140 -5.18 -3.27 -18.83
C ASP A 140 -6.66 -3.52 -18.49
N PRO A 141 -7.17 -4.78 -18.50
CA PRO A 141 -8.55 -5.04 -18.09
C PRO A 141 -8.85 -4.61 -16.65
N LEU A 142 -7.88 -4.77 -15.74
CA LEU A 142 -8.05 -4.36 -14.33
C LEU A 142 -7.94 -2.84 -14.15
N TYR A 143 -7.11 -2.17 -14.96
CA TYR A 143 -7.03 -0.72 -14.98
C TYR A 143 -8.31 -0.09 -15.49
N GLN A 144 -8.86 -0.65 -16.57
CA GLN A 144 -10.14 -0.19 -17.11
C GLN A 144 -11.28 -0.40 -16.11
N LEU A 145 -11.33 -1.55 -15.44
CA LEU A 145 -12.30 -1.84 -14.39
C LEU A 145 -12.23 -0.82 -13.23
N ALA A 146 -11.02 -0.46 -12.81
CA ALA A 146 -10.83 0.53 -11.75
C ALA A 146 -11.32 1.93 -12.18
N ILE A 147 -11.08 2.33 -13.44
CA ILE A 147 -11.59 3.58 -14.02
C ILE A 147 -13.12 3.59 -14.01
N GLU A 148 -13.76 2.54 -14.52
CA GLU A 148 -15.22 2.42 -14.61
C GLU A 148 -15.89 2.44 -13.23
N ALA A 149 -15.23 1.86 -12.22
CA ALA A 149 -15.69 1.87 -10.84
C ALA A 149 -15.34 3.15 -10.07
N GLY A 150 -14.60 4.08 -10.67
CA GLY A 150 -14.10 5.29 -9.99
C GLY A 150 -13.13 4.99 -8.84
N ARG A 151 -12.48 3.82 -8.85
CA ARG A 151 -11.57 3.39 -7.78
C ARG A 151 -10.11 3.63 -8.18
N PRO A 152 -9.24 4.05 -7.23
CA PRO A 152 -7.81 4.18 -7.50
C PRO A 152 -7.14 2.81 -7.60
N ILE A 153 -5.94 2.82 -8.17
CA ILE A 153 -5.00 1.70 -8.04
C ILE A 153 -3.76 2.16 -7.27
N MET A 154 -3.25 1.27 -6.43
CA MET A 154 -1.92 1.38 -5.85
C MET A 154 -0.94 0.57 -6.69
N ILE A 155 0.20 1.14 -7.06
CA ILE A 155 1.28 0.43 -7.76
C ILE A 155 2.51 0.43 -6.89
N LEU A 156 2.97 -0.77 -6.49
CA LEU A 156 4.17 -0.92 -5.66
C LEU A 156 5.43 -0.66 -6.48
N THR A 157 6.30 0.21 -5.99
CA THR A 157 7.56 0.60 -6.62
C THR A 157 8.76 0.45 -5.69
N GLY A 158 9.95 0.36 -6.26
CA GLY A 158 11.19 0.25 -5.51
C GLY A 158 11.49 -1.13 -4.95
N LEU A 159 12.51 -1.18 -4.10
CA LEU A 159 13.02 -2.41 -3.49
C LEU A 159 11.96 -3.09 -2.61
N THR A 160 11.82 -4.42 -2.78
CA THR A 160 11.01 -5.26 -1.89
C THR A 160 11.89 -6.04 -0.93
N GLY A 161 11.39 -6.28 0.29
CA GLY A 161 11.99 -7.24 1.22
C GLY A 161 11.72 -8.71 0.88
N ILE A 162 10.76 -8.97 -0.01
CA ILE A 162 10.44 -10.35 -0.44
C ILE A 162 11.61 -10.89 -1.29
N GLY A 163 12.09 -12.07 -0.96
CA GLY A 163 13.23 -12.69 -1.64
C GLY A 163 14.60 -12.15 -1.26
N GLN A 164 14.67 -11.07 -0.48
CA GLN A 164 15.95 -10.49 -0.06
C GLN A 164 16.80 -11.51 0.72
N GLY A 165 18.07 -11.62 0.34
CA GLY A 165 19.02 -12.57 0.96
C GLY A 165 18.84 -14.04 0.54
N LEU A 166 17.91 -14.35 -0.37
CA LEU A 166 17.74 -15.67 -0.95
C LEU A 166 18.47 -15.79 -2.30
N PRO A 167 18.90 -16.99 -2.70
CA PRO A 167 19.49 -17.20 -4.02
C PRO A 167 18.58 -16.68 -5.14
N GLY A 168 19.16 -15.87 -6.05
CA GLY A 168 18.42 -15.23 -7.14
C GLY A 168 17.25 -14.32 -6.70
N GLY A 169 17.21 -13.86 -5.43
CA GLY A 169 16.15 -13.02 -4.94
C GLY A 169 14.76 -13.68 -5.01
N LYS A 170 14.68 -15.02 -4.96
CA LYS A 170 13.45 -15.80 -5.17
C LYS A 170 12.83 -15.56 -6.57
N GLY A 171 13.66 -15.26 -7.58
CA GLY A 171 13.23 -14.98 -8.95
C GLY A 171 12.63 -13.58 -9.19
N ILE A 172 12.68 -12.71 -8.19
CA ILE A 172 12.16 -11.33 -8.33
C ILE A 172 13.11 -10.50 -9.19
N VAL A 173 12.56 -9.89 -10.23
CA VAL A 173 13.22 -8.91 -11.09
C VAL A 173 12.87 -7.51 -10.57
N LEU A 174 13.84 -6.81 -9.98
CA LEU A 174 13.61 -5.50 -9.34
C LEU A 174 13.11 -4.45 -10.34
N ASP A 175 13.55 -4.55 -11.60
CA ASP A 175 13.11 -3.65 -12.66
C ASP A 175 11.58 -3.56 -12.81
N HIS A 176 10.84 -4.63 -12.52
CA HIS A 176 9.37 -4.62 -12.53
C HIS A 176 8.74 -3.65 -11.51
N ALA A 177 9.53 -3.08 -10.62
CA ALA A 177 9.11 -2.04 -9.68
C ALA A 177 9.74 -0.66 -9.99
N HIS A 178 10.33 -0.48 -11.16
CA HIS A 178 10.90 0.80 -11.57
C HIS A 178 9.76 1.82 -11.86
N PRO A 179 9.89 3.10 -11.44
CA PRO A 179 8.91 4.16 -11.68
C PRO A 179 8.50 4.37 -13.15
N ARG A 180 9.35 3.98 -14.12
CA ARG A 180 9.02 4.02 -15.55
C ARG A 180 7.75 3.26 -15.92
N HIS A 181 7.42 2.20 -15.16
CA HIS A 181 6.18 1.46 -15.38
C HIS A 181 4.95 2.25 -14.93
N ILE A 182 5.08 3.04 -13.86
CA ILE A 182 4.03 3.97 -13.43
C ILE A 182 3.86 5.08 -14.47
N ASP A 183 4.95 5.63 -14.98
CA ASP A 183 4.91 6.64 -16.06
C ASP A 183 4.15 6.14 -17.28
N ALA A 184 4.45 4.92 -17.74
CA ALA A 184 3.81 4.29 -18.88
C ALA A 184 2.30 4.05 -18.65
N VAL A 185 1.91 3.55 -17.46
CA VAL A 185 0.49 3.33 -17.10
C VAL A 185 -0.24 4.66 -17.00
N ALA A 186 0.33 5.66 -16.35
CA ALA A 186 -0.27 6.98 -16.19
C ALA A 186 -0.49 7.70 -17.53
N ALA A 187 0.41 7.49 -18.50
CA ALA A 187 0.27 8.02 -19.85
C ALA A 187 -0.81 7.31 -20.66
N ARG A 188 -0.91 5.97 -20.53
CA ARG A 188 -1.89 5.14 -21.23
C ARG A 188 -3.31 5.29 -20.68
N PHE A 189 -3.44 5.53 -19.37
CA PHE A 189 -4.71 5.66 -18.67
C PHE A 189 -4.81 7.01 -17.92
N PRO A 190 -5.00 8.13 -18.61
CA PRO A 190 -4.99 9.46 -17.97
C PRO A 190 -6.14 9.69 -16.98
N GLN A 191 -7.23 8.94 -17.06
CA GLN A 191 -8.35 8.99 -16.11
C GLN A 191 -8.10 8.14 -14.84
N LEU A 192 -7.11 7.23 -14.87
CA LEU A 192 -6.82 6.37 -13.75
C LEU A 192 -6.15 7.14 -12.63
N ARG A 193 -6.71 7.08 -11.43
CA ARG A 193 -6.06 7.60 -10.23
C ARG A 193 -5.05 6.58 -9.74
N ILE A 194 -3.76 6.95 -9.76
CA ILE A 194 -2.66 6.07 -9.38
C ILE A 194 -2.06 6.56 -8.06
N LEU A 195 -1.94 5.66 -7.11
CA LEU A 195 -1.16 5.85 -5.89
C LEU A 195 0.13 5.05 -6.02
N ALA A 196 1.23 5.71 -6.38
CA ALA A 196 2.55 5.09 -6.35
C ALA A 196 2.93 4.79 -4.91
N ALA A 197 3.37 3.58 -4.61
CA ALA A 197 3.58 3.16 -3.23
C ALA A 197 5.00 2.70 -2.97
N ARG A 198 5.48 3.05 -1.79
CA ARG A 198 6.84 3.01 -1.26
C ARG A 198 7.73 4.13 -1.80
N PRO A 199 8.79 4.52 -1.06
CA PRO A 199 9.74 5.55 -1.47
C PRO A 199 10.65 5.19 -2.66
N ALA A 200 10.24 4.31 -3.56
CA ALA A 200 10.89 3.94 -4.82
C ALA A 200 12.42 3.72 -4.76
N TYR A 201 12.99 3.37 -3.58
CA TYR A 201 14.43 3.13 -3.49
C TYR A 201 14.89 2.03 -4.46
N PRO A 202 15.96 2.18 -5.24
CA PRO A 202 16.88 3.34 -5.27
C PRO A 202 16.46 4.47 -6.24
N TRP A 203 15.33 4.36 -6.96
CA TRP A 203 14.87 5.25 -8.03
C TRP A 203 13.99 6.41 -7.55
N GLN A 204 14.34 7.01 -6.40
CA GLN A 204 13.52 8.08 -5.81
C GLN A 204 13.42 9.31 -6.73
N ASP A 205 14.53 9.66 -7.41
CA ASP A 205 14.55 10.81 -8.31
C ASP A 205 13.75 10.57 -9.58
N ASP A 206 13.77 9.34 -10.12
CA ASP A 206 12.89 8.94 -11.24
C ASP A 206 11.40 9.06 -10.83
N MET A 207 11.06 8.63 -9.62
CA MET A 207 9.69 8.79 -9.12
C MET A 207 9.28 10.26 -8.97
N LEU A 208 10.19 11.11 -8.51
CA LEU A 208 9.97 12.56 -8.44
C LEU A 208 9.71 13.18 -9.81
N ALA A 209 10.39 12.69 -10.87
CA ALA A 209 10.16 13.13 -12.24
C ALA A 209 8.74 12.70 -12.73
N VAL A 210 8.34 11.47 -12.46
CA VAL A 210 6.98 10.98 -12.77
C VAL A 210 5.93 11.83 -12.07
N LEU A 211 6.06 12.08 -10.78
CA LEU A 211 5.14 12.91 -10.00
C LEU A 211 5.08 14.35 -10.50
N ALA A 212 6.18 14.90 -10.96
CA ALA A 212 6.20 16.25 -11.53
C ALA A 212 5.47 16.33 -12.87
N HIS A 213 5.47 15.24 -13.64
CA HIS A 213 4.92 15.21 -15.00
C HIS A 213 3.48 14.67 -15.07
N LYS A 214 3.08 13.77 -14.17
CA LYS A 214 1.79 13.06 -14.19
C LYS A 214 0.86 13.57 -13.09
N PRO A 215 -0.18 14.37 -13.42
CA PRO A 215 -1.13 14.87 -12.41
C PRO A 215 -2.02 13.79 -11.80
N ASN A 216 -2.22 12.66 -12.50
CA ASN A 216 -3.03 11.51 -12.03
C ASN A 216 -2.26 10.53 -11.13
N VAL A 217 -1.00 10.86 -10.74
CA VAL A 217 -0.19 10.05 -9.83
C VAL A 217 0.01 10.78 -8.51
N SER A 218 -0.40 10.16 -7.40
CA SER A 218 -0.08 10.56 -6.02
C SER A 218 0.95 9.60 -5.42
N TYR A 219 1.50 9.90 -4.25
CA TYR A 219 2.61 9.13 -3.68
C TYR A 219 2.37 8.74 -2.23
N GLU A 220 2.52 7.48 -1.92
CA GLU A 220 2.39 6.91 -0.60
C GLU A 220 3.73 6.30 -0.15
N LEU A 221 4.08 6.44 1.12
CA LEU A 221 5.45 6.24 1.60
C LEU A 221 5.59 5.16 2.69
N HIS A 222 4.88 4.02 2.56
CA HIS A 222 5.02 2.92 3.53
C HIS A 222 6.37 2.18 3.43
N GLY A 223 6.67 1.40 4.46
CA GLY A 223 7.78 0.44 4.49
C GLY A 223 9.15 1.04 4.78
N TRP A 224 9.26 2.36 4.85
CA TRP A 224 10.51 3.08 5.08
C TRP A 224 10.28 4.27 6.03
N GLY A 225 11.16 4.45 7.00
CA GLY A 225 11.14 5.65 7.82
C GLY A 225 11.68 6.88 7.06
N PRO A 226 11.16 8.10 7.33
CA PRO A 226 11.56 9.34 6.65
C PRO A 226 13.08 9.61 6.67
N ARG A 227 13.78 9.16 7.70
CA ARG A 227 15.25 9.29 7.79
C ARG A 227 16.00 8.64 6.61
N GLN A 228 15.35 7.69 5.91
CA GLN A 228 15.91 6.95 4.78
C GLN A 228 15.58 7.58 3.43
N TYR A 229 14.77 8.65 3.41
CA TYR A 229 14.43 9.34 2.18
C TYR A 229 15.58 10.18 1.68
N SER A 230 15.73 10.30 0.35
CA SER A 230 16.74 11.17 -0.26
C SER A 230 16.48 12.63 0.11
N PRO A 231 17.51 13.49 0.13
CA PRO A 231 17.33 14.93 0.34
C PRO A 231 16.36 15.56 -0.66
N ALA A 232 16.34 15.08 -1.92
CA ALA A 232 15.42 15.55 -2.95
C ALA A 232 13.96 15.21 -2.61
N LEU A 233 13.69 13.97 -2.14
CA LEU A 233 12.36 13.56 -1.70
C LEU A 233 11.91 14.36 -0.47
N LYS A 234 12.77 14.52 0.54
CA LYS A 234 12.45 15.35 1.74
C LYS A 234 12.09 16.78 1.36
N LYS A 235 12.88 17.41 0.47
CA LYS A 235 12.58 18.75 -0.04
C LYS A 235 11.24 18.81 -0.82
N ALA A 236 10.96 17.79 -1.60
CA ALA A 236 9.71 17.73 -2.38
C ALA A 236 8.48 17.59 -1.46
N ILE A 237 8.56 16.78 -0.40
CA ILE A 237 7.52 16.63 0.63
C ILE A 237 7.26 17.97 1.33
N ALA A 238 8.30 18.72 1.68
CA ALA A 238 8.17 20.02 2.32
C ALA A 238 7.60 21.12 1.39
N GLY A 239 7.54 20.89 0.10
CA GLY A 239 7.16 21.88 -0.91
C GLY A 239 6.17 21.35 -1.95
N ARG A 240 6.64 21.16 -3.18
CA ARG A 240 5.80 20.90 -4.37
C ARG A 240 4.92 19.65 -4.31
N LEU A 241 5.24 18.68 -3.44
CA LEU A 241 4.47 17.44 -3.28
C LEU A 241 3.69 17.41 -1.96
N ALA A 242 3.67 18.49 -1.18
CA ALA A 242 3.01 18.53 0.12
C ALA A 242 1.53 18.09 0.07
N ASP A 243 0.83 18.38 -1.04
CA ASP A 243 -0.58 18.03 -1.23
C ASP A 243 -0.80 16.70 -1.97
N ARG A 244 0.27 15.93 -2.25
CA ARG A 244 0.20 14.69 -3.05
C ARG A 244 0.88 13.50 -2.39
N VAL A 245 1.53 13.71 -1.25
CA VAL A 245 2.19 12.66 -0.47
C VAL A 245 1.30 12.22 0.67
N MET A 246 1.20 10.92 0.87
CA MET A 246 0.37 10.28 1.90
C MET A 246 1.21 9.34 2.75
N PHE A 247 0.80 9.20 3.98
CA PHE A 247 1.41 8.32 4.97
C PHE A 247 0.97 6.87 4.75
N GLY A 248 1.92 5.95 4.96
CA GLY A 248 1.69 4.53 5.18
C GLY A 248 2.70 3.97 6.16
N CYS A 249 2.28 3.03 6.98
CA CYS A 249 3.12 2.42 8.01
C CYS A 249 3.80 1.14 7.55
N ASP A 250 3.09 0.27 6.84
CA ASP A 250 3.50 -1.13 6.58
C ASP A 250 3.44 -2.00 7.86
N PHE A 251 2.44 -1.72 8.75
CA PHE A 251 2.18 -2.60 9.89
C PHE A 251 1.86 -4.03 9.40
N PRO A 252 2.27 -5.11 10.06
CA PRO A 252 2.98 -5.18 11.34
C PRO A 252 4.51 -5.16 11.22
N VAL A 253 5.06 -4.97 10.02
CA VAL A 253 6.52 -4.91 9.78
C VAL A 253 7.14 -3.72 10.49
N LEU A 254 6.49 -2.57 10.40
CA LEU A 254 6.81 -1.37 11.16
C LEU A 254 5.73 -1.07 12.20
N ARG A 255 6.11 -0.35 13.25
CA ARG A 255 5.21 0.10 14.31
C ARG A 255 4.99 1.59 14.20
N TYR A 256 3.75 2.05 14.47
CA TYR A 256 3.39 3.47 14.36
C TYR A 256 4.26 4.34 15.24
N GLU A 257 4.55 3.93 16.47
CA GLU A 257 5.35 4.70 17.40
C GLU A 257 6.75 5.01 16.84
N LYS A 258 7.36 4.01 16.19
CA LYS A 258 8.68 4.15 15.57
C LYS A 258 8.64 5.05 14.34
N VAL A 259 7.70 4.83 13.45
CA VAL A 259 7.58 5.60 12.20
C VAL A 259 7.23 7.06 12.53
N MET A 260 6.35 7.28 13.50
CA MET A 260 5.98 8.62 13.94
C MET A 260 7.14 9.35 14.64
N ALA A 261 7.98 8.62 15.38
CA ALA A 261 9.21 9.22 15.94
C ALA A 261 10.14 9.73 14.82
N ASP A 262 10.29 8.95 13.73
CA ASP A 262 11.08 9.35 12.57
C ASP A 262 10.45 10.58 11.87
N TRP A 263 9.13 10.62 11.63
CA TRP A 263 8.44 11.79 11.04
C TRP A 263 8.59 13.07 11.87
N ASN A 264 8.45 12.96 13.19
CA ASN A 264 8.60 14.09 14.09
C ASN A 264 10.04 14.63 14.18
N ALA A 265 11.05 13.79 13.85
CA ALA A 265 12.45 14.17 13.88
C ALA A 265 12.91 14.91 12.60
N GLU A 266 12.15 14.87 11.51
CA GLU A 266 12.55 15.47 10.21
C GLU A 266 12.40 16.99 10.14
N GLY A 267 11.75 17.60 11.12
CA GLY A 267 11.62 19.07 11.20
C GLY A 267 10.63 19.69 10.20
N TYR A 268 9.72 18.92 9.63
CA TYR A 268 8.63 19.44 8.80
C TYR A 268 7.71 20.38 9.62
N SER A 269 7.12 21.38 8.94
CA SER A 269 6.10 22.20 9.57
C SER A 269 4.87 21.36 9.97
N ARG A 270 4.12 21.83 10.96
CA ARG A 270 2.87 21.18 11.37
C ARG A 270 1.90 21.01 10.20
N GLU A 271 1.79 22.03 9.36
CA GLU A 271 0.93 21.99 8.17
C GLU A 271 1.31 20.85 7.22
N VAL A 272 2.61 20.68 6.92
CA VAL A 272 3.11 19.59 6.08
C VAL A 272 2.85 18.24 6.73
N LEU A 273 3.08 18.10 8.03
CA LEU A 273 2.79 16.86 8.76
C LEU A 273 1.30 16.52 8.71
N GLU A 274 0.41 17.48 8.96
CA GLU A 274 -1.04 17.24 8.88
C GLU A 274 -1.49 16.81 7.48
N LYS A 275 -0.95 17.44 6.44
CA LYS A 275 -1.21 17.04 5.04
C LYS A 275 -0.79 15.60 4.78
N VAL A 276 0.45 15.27 5.08
CA VAL A 276 1.01 13.94 4.78
C VAL A 276 0.38 12.85 5.64
N LEU A 277 0.19 13.11 6.95
CA LEU A 277 -0.22 12.09 7.90
C LEU A 277 -1.71 11.74 7.83
N TYR A 278 -2.57 12.66 7.35
CA TYR A 278 -3.99 12.33 7.23
C TYR A 278 -4.77 13.13 6.17
N ARG A 279 -4.60 14.47 6.01
CA ARG A 279 -5.49 15.30 5.18
C ARG A 279 -5.48 14.91 3.71
N ASN A 280 -4.30 14.62 3.15
CA ASN A 280 -4.20 14.23 1.74
C ASN A 280 -4.91 12.90 1.48
N ALA A 281 -4.80 11.94 2.39
CA ALA A 281 -5.48 10.65 2.28
C ALA A 281 -7.01 10.83 2.41
N GLU A 282 -7.49 11.61 3.38
CA GLU A 282 -8.92 11.92 3.52
C GLU A 282 -9.49 12.53 2.23
N THR A 283 -8.79 13.51 1.66
CA THR A 283 -9.18 14.11 0.38
C THR A 283 -9.13 13.10 -0.77
N TYR A 284 -8.07 12.29 -0.85
CA TYR A 284 -7.87 11.33 -1.94
C TYR A 284 -8.93 10.23 -1.95
N PHE A 285 -9.33 9.73 -0.79
CA PHE A 285 -10.32 8.66 -0.66
C PHE A 285 -11.76 9.16 -0.46
N GLY A 286 -11.98 10.47 -0.35
CA GLY A 286 -13.32 11.08 -0.25
C GLY A 286 -13.91 11.01 1.15
N GLU A 287 -13.10 11.05 2.18
CA GLU A 287 -13.52 11.19 3.57
C GLU A 287 -13.50 12.70 3.93
N ASN A 288 -14.63 13.37 3.77
CA ASN A 288 -14.82 14.78 4.18
C ASN A 288 -15.77 14.87 5.37
#